data_125a118b08188a8104144fed80e9f06f
#
_entry.id   125a118b08188a8104144fed80e9f06f
#
_cell.length_a   1.000
_cell.length_b   1.000
_cell.length_c   1.000
_cell.angle_alpha   90.00
_cell.angle_beta   90.00
_cell.angle_gamma   90.00
#
_symmetry.space_group_name_H-M   'P 1'
#
loop_
_entity.id
_entity.type
_entity.pdbx_description
1 polymer ?
#
loop_
_entity_poly.entity_id
_entity_poly.type
_entity_poly.pdbx_seq_one_letter_code
_entity_poly.pdbx_strand_id
1 'polypeptide(L)'
;MKIIEMDNELELPVVAGSKPQRRFEKYYRKGYGTEHVGPFLASLIRMVRPQRVLEVGVGYTTPFITEAIEQNFQVDFDGNHDSEYYKKPYDPRYVIIDDMSLGQVEVPQREWVELINGKFQGMREWIEPKYGKFDFVWFDCGGPPEYEQFMKEYWDLCTEYVFFHFTYFKGQPNQNMDAILNNATGSAYRMDIVEPNKFRQGSITMLRKVNDI
;
A
#
# COMPACT_ATOMS: atom_id res chain seq x y z
N MET A 1 27.09 3.15 -41.68
CA MET A 1 26.18 3.31 -40.55
C MET A 1 26.81 4.35 -39.63
N LYS A 2 26.33 5.62 -39.67
CA LYS A 2 26.86 6.69 -38.82
C LYS A 2 26.13 6.56 -37.46
N ILE A 3 26.93 6.32 -36.42
CA ILE A 3 26.45 6.46 -35.04
C ILE A 3 26.36 7.97 -34.82
N ILE A 4 25.16 8.46 -34.64
CA ILE A 4 24.90 9.81 -34.15
C ILE A 4 25.17 9.76 -32.65
N GLU A 5 26.33 10.25 -32.24
CA GLU A 5 26.56 10.61 -30.85
C GLU A 5 25.60 11.75 -30.52
N MET A 6 24.57 11.44 -29.78
CA MET A 6 23.72 12.46 -29.17
C MET A 6 24.45 12.95 -27.92
N ASP A 7 25.31 13.95 -28.09
CA ASP A 7 25.66 14.86 -27.01
C ASP A 7 24.43 15.63 -26.59
N ASN A 8 23.61 14.99 -25.83
CA ASN A 8 22.64 15.63 -24.97
C ASN A 8 23.00 15.20 -23.54
N GLU A 9 23.85 15.98 -22.90
CA GLU A 9 23.71 16.21 -21.48
C GLU A 9 22.30 16.79 -21.29
N LEU A 10 21.29 15.92 -21.33
CA LEU A 10 20.09 16.13 -20.57
C LEU A 10 20.61 16.21 -19.14
N GLU A 11 20.89 17.43 -18.68
CA GLU A 11 20.81 17.75 -17.27
C GLU A 11 19.37 17.41 -16.89
N LEU A 12 19.14 16.13 -16.62
CA LEU A 12 17.99 15.74 -15.81
C LEU A 12 18.10 16.65 -14.59
N PRO A 13 17.11 17.52 -14.34
CA PRO A 13 17.18 18.35 -13.18
C PRO A 13 17.48 17.40 -12.04
N VAL A 14 18.64 17.59 -11.39
CA VAL A 14 18.99 16.86 -10.18
C VAL A 14 17.82 17.16 -9.27
N VAL A 15 16.87 16.23 -9.24
CA VAL A 15 15.75 16.28 -8.33
C VAL A 15 16.42 16.02 -6.99
N ALA A 16 17.02 17.07 -6.46
CA ALA A 16 17.59 17.10 -5.14
C ALA A 16 16.55 16.52 -4.22
N GLY A 17 16.81 15.33 -3.70
CA GLY A 17 15.99 14.45 -2.93
C GLY A 17 14.54 14.93 -2.94
N SER A 18 13.75 14.39 -3.83
CA SER A 18 12.50 14.97 -4.32
C SER A 18 11.73 15.73 -3.24
N LYS A 19 11.71 17.05 -3.33
CA LYS A 19 10.92 17.91 -2.44
C LYS A 19 9.46 17.44 -2.24
N PRO A 20 8.78 16.78 -3.21
CA PRO A 20 7.47 16.18 -3.01
C PRO A 20 7.42 15.14 -1.90
N GLN A 21 8.46 14.34 -1.73
CA GLN A 21 8.54 13.38 -0.61
C GLN A 21 8.72 14.10 0.74
N ARG A 22 9.35 15.27 0.75
CA ARG A 22 9.47 16.11 1.94
C ARG A 22 8.14 16.69 2.41
N ARG A 23 7.11 16.70 1.58
CA ARG A 23 5.77 17.16 1.95
C ARG A 23 5.22 16.38 3.16
N PHE A 24 5.61 15.11 3.30
CA PHE A 24 5.22 14.26 4.41
C PHE A 24 6.40 13.88 5.30
N GLU A 25 7.49 14.68 5.28
CA GLU A 25 8.75 14.40 6.01
C GLU A 25 8.52 14.24 7.51
N LYS A 26 7.54 14.93 8.09
CA LYS A 26 7.18 14.80 9.51
C LYS A 26 6.77 13.38 9.91
N TYR A 27 6.34 12.56 8.97
CA TYR A 27 5.99 11.15 9.19
C TYR A 27 7.12 10.18 8.82
N TYR A 28 8.16 10.70 8.13
CA TYR A 28 9.24 9.86 7.65
C TYR A 28 10.17 9.46 8.78
N ARG A 29 10.43 8.17 8.88
CA ARG A 29 11.42 7.62 9.81
C ARG A 29 12.57 7.01 9.02
N LYS A 30 13.76 7.60 9.19
CA LYS A 30 14.98 7.13 8.52
C LYS A 30 15.25 5.66 8.85
N GLY A 31 15.50 4.85 7.82
CA GLY A 31 15.87 3.44 7.96
C GLY A 31 14.69 2.47 8.02
N TYR A 32 13.45 2.94 7.85
CA TYR A 32 12.28 2.07 7.74
C TYR A 32 12.02 1.59 6.30
N GLY A 33 12.66 2.20 5.30
CA GLY A 33 12.56 1.76 3.90
C GLY A 33 11.26 2.12 3.19
N THR A 34 10.52 3.11 3.70
CA THR A 34 9.20 3.48 3.16
C THR A 34 9.23 4.67 2.19
N GLU A 35 10.39 5.29 1.96
CA GLU A 35 10.52 6.53 1.18
C GLU A 35 10.02 6.44 -0.26
N HIS A 36 10.13 5.27 -0.88
CA HIS A 36 9.61 5.03 -2.24
C HIS A 36 8.29 4.26 -2.25
N VAL A 37 7.95 3.65 -1.12
CA VAL A 37 6.73 2.84 -0.96
C VAL A 37 5.48 3.71 -1.02
N GLY A 38 5.46 4.85 -0.32
CA GLY A 38 4.31 5.75 -0.30
C GLY A 38 3.91 6.23 -1.71
N PRO A 39 4.83 6.83 -2.51
CA PRO A 39 4.56 7.23 -3.89
C PRO A 39 4.12 6.07 -4.79
N PHE A 40 4.68 4.88 -4.59
CA PHE A 40 4.32 3.69 -5.34
C PHE A 40 2.87 3.25 -5.04
N LEU A 41 2.50 3.13 -3.76
CA LEU A 41 1.12 2.82 -3.34
C LEU A 41 0.12 3.85 -3.86
N ALA A 42 0.47 5.14 -3.81
CA ALA A 42 -0.38 6.19 -4.35
C ALA A 42 -0.64 6.01 -5.85
N SER A 43 0.38 5.63 -6.62
CA SER A 43 0.24 5.36 -8.06
C SER A 43 -0.67 4.16 -8.32
N LEU A 44 -0.52 3.09 -7.54
CA LEU A 44 -1.39 1.91 -7.65
C LEU A 44 -2.84 2.24 -7.30
N ILE A 45 -3.08 2.95 -6.20
CA ILE A 45 -4.44 3.34 -5.78
C ILE A 45 -5.12 4.18 -6.84
N ARG A 46 -4.40 5.12 -7.48
CA ARG A 46 -4.96 5.88 -8.60
C ARG A 46 -5.31 5.00 -9.80
N MET A 47 -4.49 3.99 -10.07
CA MET A 47 -4.69 3.06 -11.19
C MET A 47 -5.86 2.11 -10.96
N VAL A 48 -5.94 1.49 -9.76
CA VAL A 48 -6.95 0.47 -9.47
C VAL A 48 -8.24 1.01 -8.86
N ARG A 49 -8.21 2.25 -8.34
CA ARG A 49 -9.36 2.98 -7.80
C ARG A 49 -10.21 2.18 -6.81
N PRO A 50 -9.60 1.68 -5.71
CA PRO A 50 -10.27 0.78 -4.78
C PRO A 50 -11.41 1.47 -4.01
N GLN A 51 -12.45 0.71 -3.67
CA GLN A 51 -13.58 1.20 -2.88
C GLN A 51 -13.42 0.93 -1.37
N ARG A 52 -12.69 -0.13 -1.01
CA ARG A 52 -12.50 -0.55 0.39
C ARG A 52 -11.01 -0.76 0.64
N VAL A 53 -10.42 0.18 1.34
CA VAL A 53 -8.98 0.17 1.65
C VAL A 53 -8.76 -0.12 3.12
N LEU A 54 -7.86 -1.04 3.43
CA LEU A 54 -7.39 -1.31 4.79
C LEU A 54 -5.89 -1.03 4.87
N GLU A 55 -5.48 -0.25 5.86
CA GLU A 55 -4.09 -0.09 6.26
C GLU A 55 -3.91 -0.60 7.69
N VAL A 56 -2.89 -1.44 7.90
CA VAL A 56 -2.46 -1.86 9.23
C VAL A 56 -1.06 -1.35 9.46
N GLY A 57 -0.92 -0.42 10.40
CA GLY A 57 0.32 0.31 10.67
C GLY A 57 0.31 1.71 10.05
N VAL A 58 0.05 2.72 10.87
CA VAL A 58 0.09 4.14 10.48
C VAL A 58 1.52 4.62 10.33
N GLY A 59 1.81 5.34 9.24
CA GLY A 59 3.14 5.86 9.04
C GLY A 59 3.28 6.83 7.88
N TYR A 60 4.45 6.77 7.27
CA TYR A 60 4.81 7.59 6.12
C TYR A 60 3.95 7.30 4.88
N THR A 61 3.40 6.10 4.75
CA THR A 61 2.53 5.68 3.63
C THR A 61 1.13 6.26 3.71
N THR A 62 0.60 6.45 4.92
CA THR A 62 -0.78 6.90 5.18
C THR A 62 -1.19 8.17 4.42
N PRO A 63 -0.42 9.28 4.45
CA PRO A 63 -0.80 10.49 3.72
C PRO A 63 -0.77 10.31 2.19
N PHE A 64 0.07 9.43 1.66
CA PHE A 64 0.10 9.11 0.23
C PHE A 64 -1.14 8.33 -0.20
N ILE A 65 -1.56 7.36 0.61
CA ILE A 65 -2.78 6.58 0.38
C ILE A 65 -4.00 7.52 0.42
N THR A 66 -4.09 8.35 1.45
CA THR A 66 -5.18 9.32 1.61
C THR A 66 -5.29 10.25 0.40
N GLU A 67 -4.18 10.85 -0.01
CA GLU A 67 -4.16 11.77 -1.15
C GLU A 67 -4.53 11.07 -2.47
N ALA A 68 -4.07 9.85 -2.66
CA ALA A 68 -4.39 9.09 -3.88
C ALA A 68 -5.89 8.75 -3.96
N ILE A 69 -6.52 8.38 -2.83
CA ILE A 69 -7.96 8.19 -2.76
C ILE A 69 -8.70 9.51 -3.04
N GLU A 70 -8.25 10.62 -2.46
CA GLU A 70 -8.83 11.94 -2.70
C GLU A 70 -8.76 12.35 -4.17
N GLN A 71 -7.65 12.07 -4.86
CA GLN A 71 -7.50 12.32 -6.29
C GLN A 71 -8.45 11.47 -7.14
N ASN A 72 -8.83 10.28 -6.69
CA ASN A 72 -9.77 9.42 -7.41
C ASN A 72 -11.21 9.95 -7.47
N PHE A 73 -11.57 10.95 -6.65
CA PHE A 73 -12.84 11.68 -6.82
C PHE A 73 -12.83 12.60 -8.05
N GLN A 74 -11.65 12.94 -8.55
CA GLN A 74 -11.43 13.90 -9.65
C GLN A 74 -10.94 13.18 -10.91
N VAL A 75 -11.51 12.02 -11.23
CA VAL A 75 -11.07 11.27 -12.42
C VAL A 75 -11.53 11.98 -13.68
N ASP A 76 -10.57 12.42 -14.49
CA ASP A 76 -10.83 12.92 -15.82
C ASP A 76 -11.14 11.76 -16.77
N PHE A 77 -12.21 11.93 -17.55
CA PHE A 77 -12.58 10.99 -18.60
C PHE A 77 -11.74 11.26 -19.84
N ASP A 78 -10.73 10.44 -20.10
CA ASP A 78 -9.94 10.49 -21.33
C ASP A 78 -10.59 9.70 -22.50
N GLY A 79 -11.81 9.20 -22.28
CA GLY A 79 -12.56 8.43 -23.25
C GLY A 79 -12.19 6.93 -23.30
N ASN A 80 -11.26 6.47 -22.51
CA ASN A 80 -10.79 5.08 -22.47
C ASN A 80 -11.30 4.32 -21.24
N HIS A 81 -12.47 4.69 -20.74
CA HIS A 81 -13.07 4.08 -19.57
C HIS A 81 -14.33 3.30 -19.92
N ASP A 82 -14.49 2.15 -19.25
CA ASP A 82 -15.75 1.41 -19.30
C ASP A 82 -16.87 2.24 -18.63
N SER A 83 -17.89 2.55 -19.41
CA SER A 83 -19.03 3.36 -18.94
C SER A 83 -19.75 2.73 -17.74
N GLU A 84 -19.79 1.40 -17.65
CA GLU A 84 -20.42 0.69 -16.52
C GLU A 84 -19.64 0.84 -15.24
N TYR A 85 -18.30 0.85 -15.32
CA TYR A 85 -17.43 1.09 -14.18
C TYR A 85 -17.66 2.47 -13.55
N TYR A 86 -17.85 3.50 -14.38
CA TYR A 86 -18.06 4.89 -13.94
C TYR A 86 -19.51 5.25 -13.60
N LYS A 87 -20.48 4.39 -13.93
CA LYS A 87 -21.88 4.57 -13.48
C LYS A 87 -22.03 4.42 -11.97
N LYS A 88 -21.12 3.69 -11.32
CA LYS A 88 -21.11 3.57 -9.87
C LYS A 88 -20.38 4.77 -9.28
N PRO A 89 -21.00 5.50 -8.33
CA PRO A 89 -20.31 6.58 -7.64
C PRO A 89 -19.08 6.03 -6.91
N TYR A 90 -17.99 6.79 -6.89
CA TYR A 90 -16.83 6.48 -6.07
C TYR A 90 -17.16 6.84 -4.62
N ASP A 91 -17.41 5.84 -3.79
CA ASP A 91 -17.72 5.96 -2.36
C ASP A 91 -16.73 5.11 -1.55
N PRO A 92 -15.47 5.57 -1.45
CA PRO A 92 -14.44 4.79 -0.77
C PRO A 92 -14.64 4.77 0.74
N ARG A 93 -14.14 3.71 1.37
CA ARG A 93 -13.91 3.63 2.81
C ARG A 93 -12.47 3.24 3.03
N TYR A 94 -11.74 4.05 3.77
CA TYR A 94 -10.36 3.82 4.16
C TYR A 94 -10.30 3.61 5.66
N VAL A 95 -10.06 2.37 6.05
CA VAL A 95 -9.95 1.92 7.43
C VAL A 95 -8.48 1.76 7.78
N ILE A 96 -8.06 2.38 8.86
CA ILE A 96 -6.70 2.35 9.36
C ILE A 96 -6.70 1.75 10.75
N ILE A 97 -5.85 0.78 11.00
CA ILE A 97 -5.67 0.16 12.33
C ILE A 97 -4.24 0.41 12.78
N ASP A 98 -4.10 1.04 13.94
CA ASP A 98 -2.80 1.26 14.57
C ASP A 98 -2.95 1.42 16.09
N ASP A 99 -2.05 0.83 16.86
CA ASP A 99 -2.04 0.98 18.31
C ASP A 99 -1.30 2.24 18.79
N MET A 100 -0.84 3.06 17.85
CA MET A 100 -0.13 4.32 18.07
C MET A 100 1.12 4.19 18.94
N SER A 101 1.66 2.97 19.06
CA SER A 101 2.83 2.67 19.92
C SER A 101 4.11 3.36 19.45
N LEU A 102 4.21 3.65 18.17
CA LEU A 102 5.35 4.36 17.59
C LEU A 102 5.20 5.89 17.60
N GLY A 103 4.16 6.41 18.22
CA GLY A 103 3.87 7.84 18.36
C GLY A 103 2.69 8.27 17.49
N GLN A 104 2.19 9.47 17.77
CA GLN A 104 1.03 9.99 17.05
C GLN A 104 1.42 10.40 15.63
N VAL A 105 0.71 9.83 14.65
CA VAL A 105 0.68 10.29 13.27
C VAL A 105 -0.66 10.97 13.05
N GLU A 106 -0.64 12.18 12.51
CA GLU A 106 -1.88 12.84 12.12
C GLU A 106 -2.49 12.16 10.92
N VAL A 107 -3.56 11.43 11.14
CA VAL A 107 -4.37 10.87 10.06
C VAL A 107 -5.26 11.98 9.50
N PRO A 108 -5.24 12.21 8.17
CA PRO A 108 -6.11 13.22 7.57
C PRO A 108 -7.58 12.96 7.87
N GLN A 109 -8.26 13.97 8.44
CA GLN A 109 -9.68 13.87 8.76
C GLN A 109 -10.52 14.00 7.48
N ARG A 110 -11.20 12.93 7.12
CA ARG A 110 -12.14 12.85 5.99
C ARG A 110 -13.32 11.98 6.40
N GLU A 111 -14.49 12.19 5.87
CA GLU A 111 -15.70 11.39 6.16
C GLU A 111 -15.54 9.91 5.77
N TRP A 112 -14.69 9.64 4.80
CA TRP A 112 -14.39 8.31 4.30
C TRP A 112 -13.14 7.66 4.91
N VAL A 113 -12.47 8.34 5.88
CA VAL A 113 -11.31 7.81 6.61
C VAL A 113 -11.71 7.50 8.04
N GLU A 114 -11.40 6.33 8.51
CA GLU A 114 -11.60 5.93 9.89
C GLU A 114 -10.33 5.33 10.49
N LEU A 115 -9.85 5.95 11.57
CA LEU A 115 -8.73 5.44 12.37
C LEU A 115 -9.27 4.66 13.56
N ILE A 116 -8.87 3.41 13.65
CA ILE A 116 -9.13 2.52 14.77
C ILE A 116 -7.85 2.47 15.61
N ASN A 117 -7.91 3.07 16.81
CA ASN A 117 -6.80 3.02 17.74
C ASN A 117 -6.80 1.69 18.50
N GLY A 118 -5.91 0.79 18.12
CA GLY A 118 -5.77 -0.52 18.74
C GLY A 118 -4.96 -1.49 17.90
N LYS A 119 -4.74 -2.68 18.44
CA LYS A 119 -4.07 -3.76 17.72
C LYS A 119 -5.05 -4.40 16.74
N PHE A 120 -4.57 -4.80 15.57
CA PHE A 120 -5.41 -5.46 14.58
C PHE A 120 -5.89 -6.86 15.00
N GLN A 121 -5.13 -7.50 15.90
CA GLN A 121 -5.45 -8.84 16.40
C GLN A 121 -6.81 -8.88 17.08
N GLY A 122 -7.66 -9.81 16.64
CA GLY A 122 -9.01 -10.00 17.17
C GLY A 122 -10.03 -8.93 16.77
N MET A 123 -9.68 -7.95 15.94
CA MET A 123 -10.64 -6.92 15.49
C MET A 123 -11.51 -7.36 14.31
N ARG A 124 -11.21 -8.50 13.69
CA ARG A 124 -11.96 -8.99 12.53
C ARG A 124 -13.48 -9.00 12.78
N GLU A 125 -13.93 -9.54 13.91
CA GLU A 125 -15.35 -9.69 14.23
C GLU A 125 -16.10 -8.35 14.31
N TRP A 126 -15.37 -7.27 14.58
CA TRP A 126 -15.93 -5.93 14.60
C TRP A 126 -15.82 -5.24 13.21
N ILE A 127 -14.73 -5.48 12.48
CA ILE A 127 -14.45 -4.84 11.20
C ILE A 127 -15.33 -5.40 10.08
N GLU A 128 -15.42 -6.73 9.98
CA GLU A 128 -16.13 -7.41 8.89
C GLU A 128 -17.62 -7.02 8.81
N PRO A 129 -18.39 -6.98 9.93
CA PRO A 129 -19.79 -6.55 9.88
C PRO A 129 -19.97 -5.08 9.50
N LYS A 130 -19.00 -4.22 9.84
CA LYS A 130 -19.09 -2.78 9.62
C LYS A 130 -18.65 -2.34 8.22
N TYR A 131 -17.58 -2.93 7.70
CA TYR A 131 -16.94 -2.47 6.45
C TYR A 131 -17.00 -3.50 5.32
N GLY A 132 -17.32 -4.75 5.63
CA GLY A 132 -17.27 -5.86 4.67
C GLY A 132 -15.86 -6.27 4.32
N LYS A 133 -15.66 -6.62 3.05
CA LYS A 133 -14.37 -7.04 2.52
C LYS A 133 -13.61 -5.86 1.90
N PHE A 134 -12.28 -6.01 1.82
CA PHE A 134 -11.37 -4.99 1.31
C PHE A 134 -10.80 -5.40 -0.05
N ASP A 135 -10.80 -4.48 -0.99
CA ASP A 135 -10.25 -4.69 -2.34
C ASP A 135 -8.79 -4.23 -2.45
N PHE A 136 -8.32 -3.39 -1.50
CA PHE A 136 -6.94 -2.97 -1.40
C PHE A 136 -6.47 -2.98 0.06
N VAL A 137 -5.43 -3.71 0.35
CA VAL A 137 -4.88 -3.83 1.71
C VAL A 137 -3.39 -3.52 1.72
N TRP A 138 -2.96 -2.68 2.65
CA TRP A 138 -1.58 -2.40 2.98
C TRP A 138 -1.28 -2.86 4.40
N PHE A 139 -0.31 -3.77 4.56
CA PHE A 139 0.14 -4.28 5.85
C PHE A 139 1.61 -3.93 6.09
N ASP A 140 1.86 -3.11 7.10
CA ASP A 140 3.19 -2.65 7.52
C ASP A 140 3.28 -2.59 9.04
N CYS A 141 3.18 -3.75 9.70
CA CYS A 141 3.14 -3.81 11.16
C CYS A 141 3.91 -5.03 11.68
N GLY A 142 4.79 -4.82 12.64
CA GLY A 142 5.45 -5.87 13.39
C GLY A 142 6.46 -6.72 12.62
N GLY A 143 6.52 -7.99 12.96
CA GLY A 143 7.41 -9.01 12.39
C GLY A 143 6.68 -10.29 12.02
N PRO A 144 7.39 -11.43 11.85
CA PRO A 144 6.81 -12.67 11.35
C PRO A 144 5.54 -13.14 12.07
N PRO A 145 5.40 -13.05 13.41
CA PRO A 145 4.18 -13.43 14.11
C PRO A 145 2.97 -12.58 13.74
N GLU A 146 3.16 -11.25 13.54
CA GLU A 146 2.10 -10.34 13.14
C GLU A 146 1.66 -10.61 11.71
N TYR A 147 2.60 -10.92 10.79
CA TYR A 147 2.28 -11.30 9.41
C TYR A 147 1.49 -12.61 9.36
N GLU A 148 1.90 -13.61 10.13
CA GLU A 148 1.18 -14.88 10.24
C GLU A 148 -0.24 -14.68 10.77
N GLN A 149 -0.40 -13.89 11.83
CA GLN A 149 -1.70 -13.63 12.43
C GLN A 149 -2.60 -12.81 11.51
N PHE A 150 -2.05 -11.79 10.84
CA PHE A 150 -2.80 -11.03 9.84
C PHE A 150 -3.33 -11.94 8.72
N MET A 151 -2.50 -12.81 8.19
CA MET A 151 -2.92 -13.74 7.16
C MET A 151 -4.02 -14.69 7.62
N LYS A 152 -3.97 -15.18 8.86
CA LYS A 152 -5.00 -16.05 9.44
C LYS A 152 -6.32 -15.33 9.67
N GLU A 153 -6.28 -14.08 10.10
CA GLU A 153 -7.48 -13.33 10.47
C GLU A 153 -8.11 -12.56 9.30
N TYR A 154 -7.30 -12.04 8.37
CA TYR A 154 -7.76 -11.06 7.39
C TYR A 154 -7.64 -11.51 5.93
N TRP A 155 -6.92 -12.60 5.64
CA TRP A 155 -6.70 -13.02 4.25
C TRP A 155 -7.99 -13.21 3.45
N ASP A 156 -9.01 -13.79 4.02
CA ASP A 156 -10.31 -14.03 3.38
C ASP A 156 -11.21 -12.77 3.32
N LEU A 157 -10.88 -11.72 4.08
CA LEU A 157 -11.49 -10.41 3.95
C LEU A 157 -10.89 -9.59 2.79
N CYS A 158 -9.74 -9.99 2.26
CA CYS A 158 -9.11 -9.33 1.12
C CYS A 158 -9.65 -9.94 -0.17
N THR A 159 -10.13 -9.12 -1.10
CA THR A 159 -10.77 -9.60 -2.34
C THR A 159 -9.88 -9.48 -3.56
N GLU A 160 -8.98 -8.49 -3.62
CA GLU A 160 -8.16 -8.26 -4.80
C GLU A 160 -6.67 -8.11 -4.47
N TYR A 161 -6.25 -6.97 -3.93
CA TYR A 161 -4.84 -6.64 -3.76
C TYR A 161 -4.45 -6.57 -2.29
N VAL A 162 -3.44 -7.33 -1.92
CA VAL A 162 -2.79 -7.26 -0.59
C VAL A 162 -1.32 -6.97 -0.76
N PHE A 163 -0.86 -5.94 -0.11
CA PHE A 163 0.53 -5.50 -0.14
C PHE A 163 1.15 -5.62 1.23
N PHE A 164 2.35 -6.16 1.26
CA PHE A 164 3.15 -6.37 2.47
C PHE A 164 4.47 -5.65 2.35
N HIS A 165 4.84 -4.90 3.39
CA HIS A 165 6.14 -4.26 3.50
C HIS A 165 7.19 -5.23 4.07
N PHE A 166 8.46 -4.91 3.86
CA PHE A 166 9.62 -5.56 4.46
C PHE A 166 9.61 -7.10 4.38
N THR A 167 9.36 -7.61 3.19
CA THR A 167 9.34 -9.04 2.87
C THR A 167 10.69 -9.58 2.39
N TYR A 168 11.66 -8.68 2.15
CA TYR A 168 13.03 -8.99 1.76
C TYR A 168 14.04 -8.32 2.67
N PHE A 169 15.18 -9.00 2.86
CA PHE A 169 16.35 -8.46 3.55
C PHE A 169 17.61 -8.82 2.77
N LYS A 170 18.44 -7.85 2.42
CA LYS A 170 19.65 -8.04 1.58
C LYS A 170 19.37 -8.82 0.28
N GLY A 171 18.26 -8.52 -0.39
CA GLY A 171 17.87 -9.14 -1.64
C GLY A 171 17.33 -10.57 -1.54
N GLN A 172 17.15 -11.10 -0.33
CA GLN A 172 16.58 -12.42 -0.10
C GLN A 172 15.24 -12.32 0.63
N PRO A 173 14.27 -13.18 0.32
CA PRO A 173 13.06 -13.32 1.12
C PRO A 173 13.41 -13.54 2.59
N ASN A 174 12.64 -12.91 3.47
CA ASN A 174 12.82 -13.05 4.92
C ASN A 174 11.67 -13.83 5.56
N GLN A 175 11.69 -13.99 6.88
CA GLN A 175 10.68 -14.75 7.62
C GLN A 175 9.26 -14.17 7.51
N ASN A 176 9.10 -12.86 7.22
CA ASN A 176 7.78 -12.28 6.94
C ASN A 176 7.19 -12.89 5.66
N MET A 177 8.02 -13.10 4.63
CA MET A 177 7.60 -13.77 3.41
C MET A 177 7.13 -15.20 3.67
N ASP A 178 7.87 -15.95 4.49
CA ASP A 178 7.47 -17.31 4.86
C ASP A 178 6.13 -17.31 5.59
N ALA A 179 5.92 -16.39 6.53
CA ALA A 179 4.68 -16.24 7.27
C ALA A 179 3.49 -15.93 6.32
N ILE A 180 3.69 -15.10 5.31
CA ILE A 180 2.68 -14.79 4.30
C ILE A 180 2.35 -16.02 3.47
N LEU A 181 3.36 -16.63 2.85
CA LEU A 181 3.16 -17.72 1.88
C LEU A 181 2.61 -19.00 2.51
N ASN A 182 2.99 -19.31 3.74
CA ASN A 182 2.50 -20.48 4.47
C ASN A 182 1.02 -20.35 4.87
N ASN A 183 0.46 -19.13 4.89
CA ASN A 183 -0.92 -18.89 5.31
C ASN A 183 -1.81 -18.36 4.17
N ALA A 184 -1.27 -18.06 2.99
CA ALA A 184 -2.06 -17.71 1.83
C ALA A 184 -2.82 -18.93 1.31
N THR A 185 -4.15 -18.86 1.32
CA THR A 185 -5.04 -19.92 0.80
C THR A 185 -5.68 -19.48 -0.51
N GLY A 186 -6.02 -20.44 -1.36
CA GLY A 186 -6.57 -20.17 -2.68
C GLY A 186 -5.49 -19.76 -3.70
N SER A 187 -5.94 -19.29 -4.86
CA SER A 187 -5.06 -18.86 -5.95
C SER A 187 -4.77 -17.38 -5.87
N ALA A 188 -3.51 -17.00 -5.99
CA ALA A 188 -3.08 -15.61 -6.05
C ALA A 188 -1.88 -15.44 -7.00
N TYR A 189 -1.86 -14.34 -7.74
CA TYR A 189 -0.64 -13.88 -8.41
C TYR A 189 0.24 -13.14 -7.41
N ARG A 190 1.55 -13.43 -7.45
CA ARG A 190 2.54 -12.76 -6.62
C ARG A 190 3.42 -11.86 -7.47
N MET A 191 3.70 -10.66 -6.96
CA MET A 191 4.69 -9.76 -7.50
C MET A 191 5.55 -9.20 -6.36
N ASP A 192 6.87 -9.31 -6.51
CA ASP A 192 7.83 -8.77 -5.55
C ASP A 192 8.57 -7.59 -6.16
N ILE A 193 8.58 -6.48 -5.44
CA ILE A 193 9.35 -5.29 -5.78
C ILE A 193 10.40 -5.12 -4.70
N VAL A 194 11.66 -5.26 -5.10
CA VAL A 194 12.79 -5.21 -4.18
C VAL A 194 13.66 -4.03 -4.53
N GLU A 195 13.79 -3.09 -3.62
CA GLU A 195 14.67 -1.96 -3.79
C GLU A 195 16.13 -2.41 -3.65
N PRO A 196 16.96 -2.29 -4.71
CA PRO A 196 18.33 -2.79 -4.65
C PRO A 196 19.21 -1.90 -3.74
N ASN A 197 20.32 -2.48 -3.25
CA ASN A 197 21.40 -1.76 -2.58
C ASN A 197 21.06 -1.09 -1.24
N LYS A 198 19.91 -1.37 -0.63
CA LYS A 198 19.58 -0.90 0.72
C LYS A 198 19.69 -2.00 1.76
N PHE A 199 20.19 -1.64 2.94
CA PHE A 199 20.28 -2.56 4.07
C PHE A 199 18.90 -2.95 4.61
N ARG A 200 18.03 -1.95 4.86
CA ARG A 200 16.58 -2.11 4.99
C ARG A 200 15.94 -1.69 3.70
N GLN A 201 15.37 -2.63 3.02
CA GLN A 201 14.82 -2.45 1.70
C GLN A 201 13.37 -2.02 1.77
N GLY A 202 13.00 -1.04 0.97
CA GLY A 202 11.61 -0.74 0.67
C GLY A 202 10.98 -1.84 -0.19
N SER A 203 11.06 -3.10 0.27
CA SER A 203 10.49 -4.21 -0.46
C SER A 203 9.00 -4.28 -0.25
N ILE A 204 8.29 -4.57 -1.32
CA ILE A 204 6.85 -4.79 -1.33
C ILE A 204 6.58 -6.15 -1.96
N THR A 205 5.83 -6.98 -1.27
CA THR A 205 5.20 -8.15 -1.88
C THR A 205 3.73 -7.88 -2.07
N MET A 206 3.27 -7.99 -3.30
CA MET A 206 1.86 -7.94 -3.65
C MET A 206 1.34 -9.36 -3.88
N LEU A 207 0.21 -9.67 -3.29
CA LEU A 207 -0.63 -10.81 -3.66
C LEU A 207 -1.93 -10.28 -4.26
N ARG A 208 -2.19 -10.64 -5.53
CA ARG A 208 -3.48 -10.38 -6.17
C ARG A 208 -4.29 -11.66 -6.18
N LYS A 209 -5.40 -11.67 -5.47
CA LYS A 209 -6.30 -12.84 -5.45
C LYS A 209 -6.92 -13.07 -6.83
N VAL A 210 -6.98 -14.33 -7.20
CA VAL A 210 -7.72 -14.76 -8.39
C VAL A 210 -9.11 -15.13 -7.91
N ASN A 211 -10.10 -14.30 -8.24
CA ASN A 211 -11.48 -14.69 -8.04
C ASN A 211 -11.77 -15.78 -9.08
N ASP A 212 -12.20 -16.95 -8.63
CA ASP A 212 -12.71 -17.97 -9.53
C ASP A 212 -13.91 -17.37 -10.28
N ILE A 213 -13.77 -17.26 -11.59
CA ILE A 213 -14.80 -16.74 -12.52
C ILE A 213 -15.92 -17.76 -12.63
#